data_b26d418253a19a0a4497a30c143d6cca
#
_entry.id   b26d418253a19a0a4497a30c143d6cca
#
_cell.length_a   1.000
_cell.length_b   1.000
_cell.length_c   1.000
_cell.angle_alpha   90.00
_cell.angle_beta   90.00
_cell.angle_gamma   90.00
#
_symmetry.space_group_name_H-M   'P 1'
#
loop_
_entity.id
_entity.type
_entity.pdbx_description
1 polymer ?
#
loop_
_entity_poly.entity_id
_entity_poly.type
_entity_poly.pdbx_seq_one_letter_code
_entity_poly.pdbx_strand_id
1 'polypeptide(L)'
;DDYIDPDFTQHLVEAAETHHADLVIAPYKMVIPAGATKPEQVLEKLEDNLGVMSVARPPEVREYGFLPAGVYDKDTFALRLMDKPASYFYSVLWNKLYRRILLTGNDIQFTSELKWAEDLVFNMQYIQYAETFVSIDKAGYYYVQNPQSICHTQINPASIVQNKIQTFRYYKDLYTRLGMYEEVRPQLYKFLVDIAEST
;
A
#
# COMPACT_ATOMS: atom_id res chain seq x y z
N ASP A 1 -4.30 -3.56 -17.65
CA ASP A 1 -5.27 -4.28 -16.83
C ASP A 1 -4.54 -5.30 -15.99
N ASP A 2 -4.84 -5.30 -14.67
CA ASP A 2 -4.23 -6.19 -13.69
C ASP A 2 -4.64 -7.65 -13.90
N TYR A 3 -3.80 -8.59 -13.46
CA TYR A 3 -4.10 -10.02 -13.51
C TYR A 3 -3.47 -10.75 -12.31
N ILE A 4 -3.92 -11.99 -12.08
CA ILE A 4 -3.42 -12.83 -11.00
C ILE A 4 -2.94 -14.19 -11.53
N ASP A 5 -2.02 -14.83 -10.81
CA ASP A 5 -1.69 -16.23 -11.03
C ASP A 5 -2.90 -17.12 -10.70
N PRO A 6 -3.15 -18.23 -11.43
CA PRO A 6 -4.34 -19.07 -11.22
C PRO A 6 -4.49 -19.63 -9.81
N ASP A 7 -3.39 -19.83 -9.09
CA ASP A 7 -3.32 -20.39 -7.74
C ASP A 7 -3.18 -19.30 -6.64
N PHE A 8 -3.14 -18.02 -7.01
CA PHE A 8 -2.93 -16.92 -6.05
C PHE A 8 -3.97 -16.91 -4.93
N THR A 9 -5.25 -16.98 -5.30
CA THR A 9 -6.34 -16.98 -4.30
C THR A 9 -6.28 -18.22 -3.41
N GLN A 10 -5.91 -19.37 -3.96
CA GLN A 10 -5.75 -20.61 -3.20
C GLN A 10 -4.68 -20.46 -2.11
N HIS A 11 -3.52 -19.89 -2.42
CA HIS A 11 -2.45 -19.65 -1.43
C HIS A 11 -2.90 -18.75 -0.29
N LEU A 12 -3.68 -17.69 -0.59
CA LEU A 12 -4.23 -16.80 0.43
C LEU A 12 -5.21 -17.55 1.36
N VAL A 13 -6.10 -18.39 0.77
CA VAL A 13 -7.08 -19.16 1.53
C VAL A 13 -6.39 -20.23 2.40
N GLU A 14 -5.45 -20.99 1.84
CA GLU A 14 -4.69 -21.99 2.58
C GLU A 14 -3.94 -21.38 3.78
N ALA A 15 -3.33 -20.22 3.62
CA ALA A 15 -2.68 -19.51 4.70
C ALA A 15 -3.69 -19.04 5.76
N ALA A 16 -4.86 -18.52 5.33
CA ALA A 16 -5.92 -18.10 6.23
C ALA A 16 -6.48 -19.26 7.07
N GLU A 17 -6.72 -20.40 6.44
CA GLU A 17 -7.25 -21.59 7.12
C GLU A 17 -6.22 -22.23 8.06
N THR A 18 -4.97 -22.36 7.61
CA THR A 18 -3.88 -22.96 8.39
C THR A 18 -3.61 -22.23 9.70
N HIS A 19 -3.66 -20.90 9.65
CA HIS A 19 -3.31 -20.05 10.80
C HIS A 19 -4.52 -19.38 11.45
N HIS A 20 -5.74 -19.70 11.00
CA HIS A 20 -6.98 -19.02 11.45
C HIS A 20 -6.88 -17.49 11.33
N ALA A 21 -6.24 -17.01 10.26
CA ALA A 21 -5.94 -15.61 10.08
C ALA A 21 -7.21 -14.77 9.89
N ASP A 22 -7.17 -13.57 10.42
CA ASP A 22 -8.17 -12.54 10.15
C ASP A 22 -7.83 -11.77 8.87
N LEU A 23 -6.53 -11.58 8.60
CA LEU A 23 -6.02 -10.97 7.39
C LEU A 23 -4.80 -11.74 6.86
N VAL A 24 -4.80 -12.04 5.56
CA VAL A 24 -3.60 -12.50 4.86
C VAL A 24 -3.15 -11.41 3.90
N ILE A 25 -1.85 -11.12 3.87
CA ILE A 25 -1.22 -10.17 2.95
C ILE A 25 -0.14 -10.87 2.13
N ALA A 26 -0.09 -10.57 0.83
CA ALA A 26 0.90 -11.11 -0.09
C ALA A 26 1.75 -10.00 -0.73
N PRO A 27 3.01 -10.27 -1.10
CA PRO A 27 3.74 -9.43 -2.03
C PRO A 27 3.04 -9.39 -3.39
N TYR A 28 3.39 -8.40 -4.21
CA TYR A 28 2.84 -8.25 -5.56
C TYR A 28 3.93 -7.92 -6.56
N LYS A 29 3.63 -8.13 -7.84
CA LYS A 29 4.52 -7.80 -8.94
C LYS A 29 4.01 -6.54 -9.66
N MET A 30 4.84 -5.52 -9.72
CA MET A 30 4.57 -4.33 -10.53
C MET A 30 5.08 -4.57 -11.96
N VAL A 31 4.19 -4.48 -12.92
CA VAL A 31 4.50 -4.63 -14.35
C VAL A 31 4.59 -3.24 -14.97
N ILE A 32 5.78 -2.88 -15.43
CA ILE A 32 6.03 -1.61 -16.14
C ILE A 32 6.05 -1.91 -17.64
N PRO A 33 5.08 -1.45 -18.44
CA PRO A 33 5.02 -1.71 -19.88
C PRO A 33 6.24 -1.17 -20.61
N ALA A 34 6.56 -1.79 -21.76
CA ALA A 34 7.62 -1.30 -22.64
C ALA A 34 7.38 0.17 -23.05
N GLY A 35 8.43 0.98 -23.02
CA GLY A 35 8.36 2.41 -23.39
C GLY A 35 7.78 3.33 -22.30
N ALA A 36 7.37 2.84 -21.15
CA ALA A 36 6.95 3.69 -20.02
C ALA A 36 8.16 4.47 -19.46
N THR A 37 8.00 5.78 -19.31
CA THR A 37 9.03 6.65 -18.72
C THR A 37 8.90 6.61 -17.20
N LYS A 38 10.00 6.35 -16.48
CA LYS A 38 9.98 6.41 -15.02
C LYS A 38 9.75 7.85 -14.54
N PRO A 39 9.00 8.08 -13.47
CA PRO A 39 8.83 9.43 -12.87
C PRO A 39 10.15 10.13 -12.57
N GLU A 40 11.16 9.39 -12.10
CA GLU A 40 12.52 9.90 -11.83
C GLU A 40 13.24 10.45 -13.07
N GLN A 41 12.87 10.02 -14.27
CA GLN A 41 13.46 10.45 -15.53
C GLN A 41 12.74 11.64 -16.21
N VAL A 42 11.60 12.04 -15.69
CA VAL A 42 10.93 13.26 -16.15
C VAL A 42 11.70 14.49 -15.68
N LEU A 43 12.32 14.43 -14.51
CA LEU A 43 13.19 15.51 -14.00
C LEU A 43 14.51 15.57 -14.77
N GLU A 44 15.12 14.43 -15.10
CA GLU A 44 16.36 14.37 -15.90
C GLU A 44 16.19 14.87 -17.35
N LYS A 45 14.99 14.66 -17.94
CA LYS A 45 14.66 15.16 -19.29
C LYS A 45 14.43 16.66 -19.38
N LEU A 46 14.23 17.36 -18.27
CA LEU A 46 14.13 18.82 -18.25
C LEU A 46 15.51 19.50 -18.30
N GLU A 47 16.58 18.79 -17.95
CA GLU A 47 17.94 19.31 -18.00
C GLU A 47 18.68 19.02 -19.32
N ASP A 48 18.30 17.95 -20.06
CA ASP A 48 18.95 17.56 -21.30
C ASP A 48 18.10 17.83 -22.55
N ASN A 49 18.16 19.04 -23.06
CA ASN A 49 17.60 19.44 -24.37
C ASN A 49 18.45 18.95 -25.58
N LEU A 50 19.07 17.78 -25.47
CA LEU A 50 19.85 17.15 -26.53
C LEU A 50 19.20 15.84 -26.96
N GLY A 51 18.76 15.78 -28.22
CA GLY A 51 18.02 14.71 -28.88
C GLY A 51 18.64 13.32 -28.74
N VAL A 52 18.32 12.62 -27.65
CA VAL A 52 18.61 11.20 -27.50
C VAL A 52 17.40 10.42 -27.99
N MET A 53 17.57 9.61 -29.01
CA MET A 53 16.59 8.64 -29.47
C MET A 53 16.20 7.76 -28.28
N SER A 54 14.93 7.83 -27.85
CA SER A 54 14.37 7.00 -26.82
C SER A 54 14.42 5.54 -27.27
N VAL A 55 15.41 4.80 -26.79
CA VAL A 55 15.42 3.34 -26.94
C VAL A 55 14.26 2.80 -26.12
N ALA A 56 13.28 2.19 -26.77
CA ALA A 56 12.16 1.53 -26.11
C ALA A 56 12.72 0.46 -25.16
N ARG A 57 12.54 0.66 -23.84
CA ARG A 57 12.95 -0.32 -22.84
C ARG A 57 12.02 -1.55 -22.90
N PRO A 58 12.55 -2.76 -22.66
CA PRO A 58 11.69 -3.93 -22.51
C PRO A 58 10.76 -3.76 -21.30
N PRO A 59 9.63 -4.48 -21.25
CA PRO A 59 8.78 -4.49 -20.08
C PRO A 59 9.58 -4.97 -18.86
N GLU A 60 9.35 -4.34 -17.71
CA GLU A 60 10.04 -4.67 -16.47
C GLU A 60 9.01 -5.17 -15.44
N VAL A 61 9.34 -6.26 -14.73
CA VAL A 61 8.53 -6.79 -13.64
C VAL A 61 9.35 -6.70 -12.35
N ARG A 62 8.80 -6.03 -11.33
CA ARG A 62 9.43 -5.90 -10.01
C ARG A 62 8.50 -6.43 -8.94
N GLU A 63 9.06 -7.21 -8.02
CA GLU A 63 8.33 -7.68 -6.85
C GLU A 63 8.42 -6.67 -5.70
N TYR A 64 7.29 -6.46 -5.03
CA TYR A 64 7.14 -5.58 -3.87
C TYR A 64 6.49 -6.34 -2.71
N GLY A 65 7.20 -6.39 -1.59
CA GLY A 65 6.75 -6.92 -0.31
C GLY A 65 7.72 -6.47 0.77
N PHE A 66 7.19 -5.99 1.90
CA PHE A 66 8.03 -5.43 2.97
C PHE A 66 7.89 -6.19 4.29
N LEU A 67 6.87 -7.05 4.39
CA LEU A 67 6.63 -7.85 5.56
C LEU A 67 7.14 -9.27 5.31
N PRO A 68 8.10 -9.79 6.08
CA PRO A 68 8.55 -11.18 5.95
C PRO A 68 7.39 -12.16 6.10
N ALA A 69 7.49 -13.34 5.47
CA ALA A 69 6.50 -14.39 5.64
C ALA A 69 6.44 -14.84 7.10
N GLY A 70 5.23 -14.97 7.64
CA GLY A 70 5.03 -15.34 9.04
C GLY A 70 3.64 -14.99 9.56
N VAL A 71 3.42 -15.34 10.83
CA VAL A 71 2.20 -15.02 11.58
C VAL A 71 2.51 -13.87 12.54
N TYR A 72 1.65 -12.89 12.58
CA TYR A 72 1.79 -11.67 13.38
C TYR A 72 0.55 -11.46 14.22
N ASP A 73 0.71 -11.05 15.47
CA ASP A 73 -0.36 -10.46 16.26
C ASP A 73 -0.64 -9.01 15.80
N LYS A 74 -1.72 -8.46 16.33
CA LYS A 74 -2.17 -7.09 15.99
C LYS A 74 -1.11 -6.04 16.25
N ASP A 75 -0.46 -6.08 17.41
CA ASP A 75 0.49 -5.06 17.83
C ASP A 75 1.74 -5.11 16.96
N THR A 76 2.29 -6.31 16.74
CA THR A 76 3.45 -6.49 15.85
C THR A 76 3.11 -6.06 14.42
N PHE A 77 1.95 -6.45 13.90
CA PHE A 77 1.55 -6.06 12.55
C PHE A 77 1.36 -4.53 12.43
N ALA A 78 0.72 -3.91 13.42
CA ALA A 78 0.53 -2.47 13.46
C ALA A 78 1.87 -1.71 13.50
N LEU A 79 2.85 -2.17 14.30
CA LEU A 79 4.19 -1.57 14.32
C LEU A 79 4.88 -1.66 12.95
N ARG A 80 4.73 -2.78 12.23
CA ARG A 80 5.30 -2.96 10.89
C ARG A 80 4.77 -1.98 9.84
N LEU A 81 3.57 -1.43 10.01
CA LEU A 81 3.08 -0.36 9.13
C LEU A 81 3.98 0.87 9.17
N MET A 82 4.66 1.12 10.31
CA MET A 82 5.56 2.27 10.47
C MET A 82 6.94 2.06 9.86
N ASP A 83 7.30 0.84 9.46
CA ASP A 83 8.53 0.60 8.70
C ASP A 83 8.47 1.29 7.32
N LYS A 84 7.25 1.33 6.73
CA LYS A 84 6.97 2.02 5.46
C LYS A 84 5.56 2.62 5.46
N PRO A 85 5.35 3.75 6.17
CA PRO A 85 4.04 4.35 6.31
C PRO A 85 3.44 4.72 4.96
N ALA A 86 2.15 4.43 4.78
CA ALA A 86 1.38 4.68 3.55
C ALA A 86 2.00 4.06 2.29
N SER A 87 2.84 3.02 2.44
CA SER A 87 3.33 2.26 1.29
C SER A 87 2.17 1.60 0.55
N TYR A 88 2.32 1.49 -0.75
CA TYR A 88 1.32 0.83 -1.60
C TYR A 88 1.04 -0.60 -1.13
N PHE A 89 2.07 -1.34 -0.70
CA PHE A 89 1.95 -2.70 -0.17
C PHE A 89 0.95 -2.82 0.99
N TYR A 90 1.00 -1.90 1.97
CA TYR A 90 0.07 -1.91 3.10
C TYR A 90 -1.28 -1.25 2.78
N SER A 91 -1.30 -0.29 1.85
CA SER A 91 -2.49 0.53 1.60
C SER A 91 -3.53 -0.16 0.72
N VAL A 92 -3.12 -0.87 -0.34
CA VAL A 92 -4.04 -1.46 -1.32
C VAL A 92 -4.83 -2.65 -0.76
N LEU A 93 -5.96 -2.97 -1.37
CA LEU A 93 -6.81 -4.08 -0.94
C LEU A 93 -6.54 -5.39 -1.69
N TRP A 94 -6.19 -5.31 -2.96
CA TRP A 94 -6.14 -6.43 -3.90
C TRP A 94 -5.01 -7.46 -3.63
N ASN A 95 -4.05 -7.15 -2.78
CA ASN A 95 -3.01 -8.08 -2.32
C ASN A 95 -3.35 -8.75 -0.97
N LYS A 96 -4.61 -8.67 -0.53
CA LYS A 96 -5.05 -9.14 0.79
C LYS A 96 -6.29 -10.02 0.71
N LEU A 97 -6.42 -10.91 1.69
CA LEU A 97 -7.64 -11.66 1.98
C LEU A 97 -8.13 -11.27 3.38
N TYR A 98 -9.43 -10.97 3.49
CA TYR A 98 -10.07 -10.49 4.72
C TYR A 98 -11.09 -11.49 5.23
N ARG A 99 -11.13 -11.71 6.54
CA ARG A 99 -12.20 -12.49 7.18
C ARG A 99 -13.50 -11.70 7.16
N ARG A 100 -14.43 -12.09 6.30
CA ARG A 100 -15.67 -11.36 6.05
C ARG A 100 -16.48 -11.03 7.30
N ILE A 101 -16.53 -11.92 8.30
CA ILE A 101 -17.32 -11.69 9.51
C ILE A 101 -16.87 -10.44 10.29
N LEU A 102 -15.59 -10.09 10.24
CA LEU A 102 -15.09 -8.86 10.87
C LEU A 102 -15.55 -7.61 10.12
N LEU A 103 -15.67 -7.67 8.81
CA LEU A 103 -16.19 -6.56 8.00
C LEU A 103 -17.65 -6.29 8.33
N THR A 104 -18.48 -7.34 8.26
CA THR A 104 -19.93 -7.22 8.45
C THR A 104 -20.33 -7.00 9.91
N GLY A 105 -19.58 -7.59 10.85
CA GLY A 105 -19.85 -7.48 12.29
C GLY A 105 -19.49 -6.11 12.89
N ASN A 106 -18.59 -5.37 12.24
CA ASN A 106 -18.12 -4.07 12.70
C ASN A 106 -18.51 -2.92 11.76
N ASP A 107 -19.39 -3.18 10.78
CA ASP A 107 -19.85 -2.19 9.79
C ASP A 107 -18.71 -1.43 9.11
N ILE A 108 -17.62 -2.16 8.75
CA ILE A 108 -16.47 -1.57 8.07
C ILE A 108 -16.82 -1.27 6.63
N GLN A 109 -16.81 0.00 6.26
CA GLN A 109 -17.22 0.46 4.94
C GLN A 109 -16.19 1.42 4.34
N PHE A 110 -16.24 1.58 3.01
CA PHE A 110 -15.47 2.60 2.32
C PHE A 110 -16.02 3.99 2.67
N THR A 111 -15.12 4.93 2.94
CA THR A 111 -15.50 6.31 3.15
C THR A 111 -15.58 7.06 1.82
N SER A 112 -16.64 7.85 1.63
CA SER A 112 -16.78 8.75 0.47
C SER A 112 -16.03 10.09 0.67
N GLU A 113 -15.50 10.34 1.86
CA GLU A 113 -14.84 11.60 2.20
C GLU A 113 -13.44 11.74 1.60
N LEU A 114 -12.84 10.62 1.17
CA LEU A 114 -11.49 10.56 0.63
C LEU A 114 -11.50 10.23 -0.85
N LYS A 115 -10.77 11.02 -1.62
CA LYS A 115 -10.58 10.76 -3.06
C LYS A 115 -9.41 9.83 -3.37
N TRP A 116 -8.50 9.57 -2.42
CA TRP A 116 -7.19 8.96 -2.71
C TRP A 116 -6.64 8.00 -1.66
N ALA A 117 -7.27 7.80 -0.54
CA ALA A 117 -6.76 6.96 0.53
C ALA A 117 -7.86 6.07 1.14
N GLU A 118 -8.94 5.83 0.40
CA GLU A 118 -10.07 5.01 0.84
C GLU A 118 -9.64 3.60 1.23
N ASP A 119 -8.77 2.99 0.44
CA ASP A 119 -8.22 1.66 0.70
C ASP A 119 -7.41 1.63 2.01
N LEU A 120 -6.56 2.63 2.20
CA LEU A 120 -5.76 2.75 3.42
C LEU A 120 -6.63 2.89 4.66
N VAL A 121 -7.65 3.74 4.59
CA VAL A 121 -8.60 3.96 5.72
C VAL A 121 -9.38 2.70 6.02
N PHE A 122 -9.83 1.98 4.99
CA PHE A 122 -10.48 0.69 5.15
C PHE A 122 -9.55 -0.31 5.87
N ASN A 123 -8.29 -0.41 5.47
CA ASN A 123 -7.31 -1.26 6.15
C ASN A 123 -7.12 -0.84 7.62
N MET A 124 -7.01 0.46 7.90
CA MET A 124 -6.86 0.95 9.29
C MET A 124 -8.08 0.66 10.17
N GLN A 125 -9.30 0.73 9.61
CA GLN A 125 -10.50 0.31 10.32
C GLN A 125 -10.48 -1.19 10.60
N TYR A 126 -10.10 -2.01 9.61
CA TYR A 126 -10.05 -3.46 9.74
C TYR A 126 -9.04 -3.92 10.81
N ILE A 127 -7.84 -3.35 10.83
CA ILE A 127 -6.77 -3.68 11.77
C ILE A 127 -7.23 -3.53 13.24
N GLN A 128 -8.14 -2.61 13.54
CA GLN A 128 -8.65 -2.42 14.90
C GLN A 128 -9.37 -3.67 15.45
N TYR A 129 -9.95 -4.48 14.57
CA TYR A 129 -10.78 -5.63 14.94
C TYR A 129 -10.13 -6.99 14.65
N ALA A 130 -9.11 -7.02 13.81
CA ALA A 130 -8.35 -8.22 13.50
C ALA A 130 -7.32 -8.52 14.60
N GLU A 131 -7.07 -9.79 14.88
CA GLU A 131 -6.09 -10.24 15.89
C GLU A 131 -4.93 -11.01 15.26
N THR A 132 -5.20 -11.78 14.19
CA THR A 132 -4.20 -12.65 13.56
C THR A 132 -3.96 -12.23 12.12
N PHE A 133 -2.72 -11.88 11.82
CA PHE A 133 -2.27 -11.46 10.50
C PHE A 133 -1.25 -12.45 9.96
N VAL A 134 -1.35 -12.80 8.68
CA VAL A 134 -0.40 -13.69 8.02
C VAL A 134 0.18 -13.00 6.81
N SER A 135 1.50 -12.99 6.70
CA SER A 135 2.21 -12.62 5.47
C SER A 135 2.69 -13.88 4.76
N ILE A 136 2.43 -14.00 3.47
CA ILE A 136 2.98 -15.06 2.62
C ILE A 136 4.11 -14.52 1.73
N ASP A 137 4.94 -15.39 1.21
CA ASP A 137 6.09 -15.05 0.34
C ASP A 137 5.80 -15.17 -1.16
N LYS A 138 4.56 -15.55 -1.54
CA LYS A 138 4.17 -15.73 -2.94
C LYS A 138 3.51 -14.49 -3.53
N ALA A 139 4.21 -13.85 -4.46
CA ALA A 139 3.68 -12.73 -5.23
C ALA A 139 2.91 -13.24 -6.45
N GLY A 140 1.59 -13.31 -6.35
CA GLY A 140 0.72 -13.80 -7.43
C GLY A 140 -0.21 -12.75 -8.03
N TYR A 141 -0.14 -11.47 -7.61
CA TYR A 141 -0.88 -10.36 -8.19
C TYR A 141 0.05 -9.50 -9.05
N TYR A 142 -0.36 -9.18 -10.27
CA TYR A 142 0.38 -8.37 -11.23
C TYR A 142 -0.33 -7.02 -11.40
N TYR A 143 0.22 -6.00 -10.78
CA TYR A 143 -0.22 -4.61 -10.92
C TYR A 143 0.40 -3.99 -12.15
N VAL A 144 -0.40 -3.73 -13.19
CA VAL A 144 0.07 -3.17 -14.46
C VAL A 144 0.04 -1.64 -14.39
N GLN A 145 1.20 -1.03 -14.48
CA GLN A 145 1.34 0.43 -14.49
C GLN A 145 0.71 1.03 -15.76
N ASN A 146 -0.34 1.83 -15.59
CA ASN A 146 -0.95 2.58 -16.68
C ASN A 146 -0.54 4.06 -16.58
N PRO A 147 0.24 4.59 -17.54
CA PRO A 147 0.63 6.01 -17.54
C PRO A 147 -0.54 6.99 -17.61
N GLN A 148 -1.71 6.53 -18.06
CA GLN A 148 -2.95 7.31 -18.14
C GLN A 148 -3.82 7.17 -16.88
N SER A 149 -3.35 6.46 -15.85
CA SER A 149 -4.08 6.32 -14.60
C SER A 149 -4.33 7.68 -13.94
N ILE A 150 -5.48 7.80 -13.32
CA ILE A 150 -5.87 8.97 -12.52
C ILE A 150 -4.81 9.31 -11.45
N CYS A 151 -4.15 8.29 -10.90
CA CYS A 151 -3.06 8.46 -9.93
C CYS A 151 -1.86 9.24 -10.47
N HIS A 152 -1.67 9.31 -11.77
CA HIS A 152 -0.58 10.05 -12.43
C HIS A 152 -1.00 11.42 -12.95
N THR A 153 -2.30 11.65 -13.23
CA THR A 153 -2.78 12.83 -13.97
C THR A 153 -3.36 13.93 -13.09
N GLN A 154 -3.68 13.66 -11.82
CA GLN A 154 -4.39 14.62 -10.93
C GLN A 154 -3.57 15.06 -9.72
N ILE A 155 -2.26 14.86 -9.71
CA ILE A 155 -1.40 15.23 -8.59
C ILE A 155 -1.06 16.73 -8.69
N ASN A 156 -1.50 17.52 -7.70
CA ASN A 156 -0.99 18.86 -7.48
C ASN A 156 -0.36 18.96 -6.06
N PRO A 157 0.61 19.86 -5.84
CA PRO A 157 1.32 19.96 -4.56
C PRO A 157 0.40 20.16 -3.34
N ALA A 158 -0.66 20.95 -3.50
CA ALA A 158 -1.60 21.21 -2.40
C ALA A 158 -2.38 19.94 -2.00
N SER A 159 -2.80 19.13 -2.98
CA SER A 159 -3.50 17.87 -2.70
C SER A 159 -2.59 16.84 -2.02
N ILE A 160 -1.30 16.81 -2.37
CA ILE A 160 -0.31 15.93 -1.72
C ILE A 160 -0.24 16.25 -0.23
N VAL A 161 -0.06 17.53 0.12
CA VAL A 161 0.03 17.98 1.52
C VAL A 161 -1.26 17.65 2.28
N GLN A 162 -2.44 17.95 1.70
CA GLN A 162 -3.72 17.64 2.33
C GLN A 162 -3.91 16.14 2.57
N ASN A 163 -3.63 15.31 1.57
CA ASN A 163 -3.73 13.86 1.70
C ASN A 163 -2.81 13.33 2.79
N LYS A 164 -1.60 13.85 2.90
CA LYS A 164 -0.65 13.39 3.91
C LYS A 164 -1.05 13.82 5.33
N ILE A 165 -1.54 15.05 5.51
CA ILE A 165 -2.10 15.48 6.81
C ILE A 165 -3.29 14.59 7.21
N GLN A 166 -4.14 14.24 6.25
CA GLN A 166 -5.28 13.38 6.50
C GLN A 166 -4.84 11.95 6.83
N THR A 167 -3.91 11.38 6.08
CA THR A 167 -3.30 10.08 6.36
C THR A 167 -2.66 10.05 7.74
N PHE A 168 -1.92 11.11 8.12
CA PHE A 168 -1.38 11.24 9.48
C PHE A 168 -2.47 11.19 10.56
N ARG A 169 -3.61 11.86 10.36
CA ARG A 169 -4.73 11.84 11.32
C ARG A 169 -5.30 10.43 11.50
N TYR A 170 -5.46 9.68 10.41
CA TYR A 170 -5.95 8.30 10.47
C TYR A 170 -4.96 7.37 11.18
N TYR A 171 -3.66 7.48 10.91
CA TYR A 171 -2.64 6.74 11.67
C TYR A 171 -2.67 7.12 13.15
N LYS A 172 -2.74 8.41 13.47
CA LYS A 172 -2.83 8.86 14.84
C LYS A 172 -4.05 8.28 15.56
N ASP A 173 -5.23 8.26 14.91
CA ASP A 173 -6.44 7.67 15.47
C ASP A 173 -6.26 6.15 15.68
N LEU A 174 -5.76 5.42 14.68
CA LEU A 174 -5.47 4.00 14.79
C LEU A 174 -4.58 3.70 16.00
N TYR A 175 -3.40 4.32 16.09
CA TYR A 175 -2.46 4.03 17.18
C TYR A 175 -2.93 4.53 18.54
N THR A 176 -3.76 5.58 18.59
CA THR A 176 -4.40 6.01 19.83
C THR A 176 -5.37 4.95 20.32
N ARG A 177 -6.19 4.37 19.44
CA ARG A 177 -7.13 3.28 19.75
C ARG A 177 -6.41 1.99 20.16
N LEU A 178 -5.28 1.69 19.56
CA LEU A 178 -4.44 0.55 19.92
C LEU A 178 -3.61 0.78 21.19
N GLY A 179 -3.59 2.00 21.74
CA GLY A 179 -2.76 2.34 22.91
C GLY A 179 -1.26 2.47 22.61
N MET A 180 -0.87 2.53 21.32
CA MET A 180 0.53 2.50 20.85
C MET A 180 1.03 3.86 20.35
N TYR A 181 0.25 4.93 20.49
CA TYR A 181 0.56 6.24 19.89
C TYR A 181 1.92 6.80 20.33
N GLU A 182 2.23 6.73 21.62
CA GLU A 182 3.49 7.29 22.13
C GLU A 182 4.73 6.56 21.58
N GLU A 183 4.60 5.26 21.33
CA GLU A 183 5.68 4.44 20.76
C GLU A 183 5.98 4.82 19.29
N VAL A 184 4.93 5.00 18.48
CA VAL A 184 5.08 5.29 17.04
C VAL A 184 5.12 6.79 16.72
N ARG A 185 4.91 7.65 17.72
CA ARG A 185 4.85 9.12 17.53
C ARG A 185 6.04 9.70 16.76
N PRO A 186 7.30 9.33 17.06
CA PRO A 186 8.45 9.86 16.30
C PRO A 186 8.38 9.51 14.81
N GLN A 187 8.02 8.27 14.47
CA GLN A 187 7.90 7.81 13.09
C GLN A 187 6.73 8.49 12.36
N LEU A 188 5.61 8.72 13.05
CA LEU A 188 4.46 9.44 12.49
C LEU A 188 4.81 10.90 12.15
N TYR A 189 5.52 11.58 13.04
CA TYR A 189 5.96 12.95 12.76
C TYR A 189 7.02 13.01 11.66
N LYS A 190 7.95 12.05 11.64
CA LYS A 190 8.89 11.93 10.53
C LYS A 190 8.15 11.74 9.20
N PHE A 191 7.18 10.81 9.14
CA PHE A 191 6.33 10.64 7.96
C PHE A 191 5.64 11.94 7.52
N LEU A 192 5.19 12.79 8.45
CA LEU A 192 4.54 14.05 8.14
C LEU A 192 5.53 15.09 7.58
N VAL A 193 6.78 15.13 8.13
CA VAL A 193 7.80 16.12 7.77
C VAL A 193 8.54 15.76 6.47
N ASP A 194 8.75 14.48 6.18
CA ASP A 194 9.41 13.99 4.96
C ASP A 194 8.75 14.48 3.64
N ILE A 195 7.60 15.12 3.71
CA ILE A 195 7.01 15.84 2.55
C ILE A 195 7.81 17.09 2.18
N ALA A 196 8.32 17.79 3.19
CA ALA A 196 8.98 19.07 2.97
C ALA A 196 10.33 18.93 2.27
N GLU A 197 10.91 17.71 2.31
CA GLU A 197 12.21 17.41 1.69
C GLU A 197 12.09 16.78 0.29
N SER A 198 10.86 16.35 -0.10
CA SER A 198 10.61 15.67 -1.38
C SER A 198 9.96 16.57 -2.44
N THR A 199 9.78 17.85 -2.13
CA THR A 199 9.29 18.89 -3.06
C THR A 199 10.43 19.85 -3.40
#